data_e68419d90228deb2cd892fe16e337852
#
_entry.id   e68419d90228deb2cd892fe16e337852
#
_cell.length_a   1.000
_cell.length_b   1.000
_cell.length_c   1.000
_cell.angle_alpha   90.00
_cell.angle_beta   90.00
_cell.angle_gamma   90.00
#
_symmetry.space_group_name_H-M   'P 1'
#
loop_
_entity.id
_entity.type
_entity.pdbx_description
1 polymer ?
#
loop_
_entity_poly.entity_id
_entity_poly.type
_entity_poly.pdbx_seq_one_letter_code
_entity_poly.pdbx_strand_id
1 'polypeptide(L)'
;MPYELITSENLDRIFVKLSKKDKLQFEILTRKIKEILENPQIGEPLKGNMAGQRSVHIRNFCLIYEILENEKAVKLLDYDHHDKVYY
;
A
#
# COMPACT_ATOMS: atom_id res chain seq x y z
N MET A 1 -3.69 19.00 2.53
CA MET A 1 -4.72 18.17 1.88
C MET A 1 -4.20 16.77 1.70
N PRO A 2 -4.95 15.76 2.12
CA PRO A 2 -4.51 14.38 1.90
C PRO A 2 -4.54 14.03 0.41
N TYR A 3 -3.69 13.09 0.04
CA TYR A 3 -3.67 12.57 -1.32
C TYR A 3 -4.89 11.68 -1.56
N GLU A 4 -5.29 11.54 -2.82
CA GLU A 4 -6.36 10.63 -3.18
C GLU A 4 -5.82 9.20 -3.32
N LEU A 5 -6.68 8.22 -3.07
CA LEU A 5 -6.29 6.82 -3.15
C LEU A 5 -6.73 6.22 -4.48
N ILE A 6 -5.79 5.58 -5.17
CA ILE A 6 -6.07 4.83 -6.39
C ILE A 6 -5.76 3.36 -6.12
N THR A 7 -6.72 2.49 -6.39
CA THR A 7 -6.56 1.05 -6.23
C THR A 7 -6.87 0.34 -7.54
N SER A 8 -6.91 -0.99 -7.51
CA SER A 8 -7.30 -1.82 -8.64
C SER A 8 -8.41 -2.76 -8.19
N GLU A 9 -9.13 -3.33 -9.16
CA GLU A 9 -10.15 -4.32 -8.85
C GLU A 9 -9.57 -5.51 -8.08
N ASN A 10 -8.36 -5.92 -8.45
CA ASN A 10 -7.70 -7.04 -7.79
C ASN A 10 -7.41 -6.74 -6.33
N LEU A 11 -6.86 -5.56 -6.05
CA LEU A 11 -6.57 -5.16 -4.67
C LEU A 11 -7.85 -4.96 -3.88
N ASP A 12 -8.87 -4.38 -4.50
CA ASP A 12 -10.15 -4.21 -3.83
C ASP A 12 -10.73 -5.55 -3.38
N ARG A 13 -10.64 -6.57 -4.24
CA ARG A 13 -11.10 -7.92 -3.88
C ARG A 13 -10.30 -8.52 -2.73
N ILE A 14 -8.97 -8.32 -2.77
CA ILE A 14 -8.09 -8.80 -1.70
C ILE A 14 -8.48 -8.14 -0.38
N PHE A 15 -8.70 -6.84 -0.39
CA PHE A 15 -9.05 -6.09 0.82
C PHE A 15 -10.43 -6.46 1.37
N VAL A 16 -11.39 -6.70 0.49
CA VAL A 16 -12.72 -7.15 0.93
C VAL A 16 -12.63 -8.50 1.63
N LYS A 17 -11.87 -9.44 1.05
CA LYS A 17 -11.67 -10.74 1.69
C LYS A 17 -10.97 -10.60 3.03
N LEU A 18 -9.96 -9.74 3.08
CA LEU A 18 -9.21 -9.51 4.31
C LEU A 18 -10.12 -8.96 5.41
N SER A 19 -11.01 -8.04 5.07
CA SER A 19 -11.92 -7.43 6.03
C SER A 19 -12.84 -8.46 6.70
N LYS A 20 -13.08 -9.58 6.03
CA LYS A 20 -13.91 -10.66 6.56
C LYS A 20 -13.11 -11.71 7.31
N LYS A 21 -11.90 -12.01 6.85
CA LYS A 21 -11.09 -13.08 7.41
C LYS A 21 -10.22 -12.67 8.58
N ASP A 22 -9.69 -11.46 8.54
CA ASP A 22 -8.76 -10.98 9.55
C ASP A 22 -8.99 -9.49 9.79
N LYS A 23 -9.92 -9.23 10.68
CA LYS A 23 -10.32 -7.85 10.98
C LYS A 23 -9.20 -7.02 11.55
N LEU A 24 -8.34 -7.61 12.37
CA LEU A 24 -7.21 -6.89 12.95
C LEU A 24 -6.21 -6.47 11.88
N GLN A 25 -5.87 -7.39 10.99
CA GLN A 25 -4.96 -7.09 9.88
C GLN A 25 -5.55 -6.00 8.98
N PHE A 26 -6.85 -6.08 8.73
CA PHE A 26 -7.53 -5.08 7.92
C PHE A 26 -7.51 -3.70 8.58
N GLU A 27 -7.68 -3.63 9.90
CA GLU A 27 -7.61 -2.37 10.63
C GLU A 27 -6.21 -1.77 10.54
N ILE A 28 -5.17 -2.60 10.71
CA ILE A 28 -3.79 -2.14 10.63
C ILE A 28 -3.50 -1.61 9.23
N LEU A 29 -3.96 -2.35 8.21
CA LEU A 29 -3.79 -1.97 6.81
C LEU A 29 -4.46 -0.63 6.51
N THR A 30 -5.72 -0.46 6.90
CA THR A 30 -6.46 0.77 6.61
C THR A 30 -5.87 1.97 7.33
N ARG A 31 -5.40 1.77 8.56
CA ARG A 31 -4.73 2.82 9.31
C ARG A 31 -3.43 3.25 8.62
N LYS A 32 -2.67 2.28 8.12
CA LYS A 32 -1.43 2.58 7.41
C LYS A 32 -1.70 3.31 6.09
N ILE A 33 -2.74 2.91 5.38
CA ILE A 33 -3.12 3.60 4.15
C ILE A 33 -3.49 5.06 4.44
N LYS A 34 -4.22 5.30 5.53
CA LYS A 34 -4.57 6.66 5.92
C LYS A 34 -3.32 7.50 6.21
N GLU A 35 -2.34 6.93 6.90
CA GLU A 35 -1.07 7.60 7.15
C GLU A 35 -0.35 7.94 5.85
N ILE A 36 -0.34 7.00 4.90
CA ILE A 36 0.29 7.22 3.60
C ILE A 36 -0.38 8.37 2.84
N LEU A 37 -1.71 8.46 2.88
CA LEU A 37 -2.42 9.52 2.20
C LEU A 37 -2.13 10.89 2.81
N GLU A 38 -1.85 10.95 4.10
CA GLU A 38 -1.50 12.20 4.76
C GLU A 38 -0.03 12.58 4.52
N ASN A 39 0.85 11.56 4.43
CA ASN A 39 2.27 11.78 4.17
C ASN A 39 2.83 10.60 3.36
N PRO A 40 2.75 10.68 2.02
CA PRO A 40 3.19 9.57 1.17
C PRO A 40 4.68 9.22 1.28
N GLN A 41 5.47 10.10 1.87
CA GLN A 41 6.91 9.89 2.00
C GLN A 41 7.28 8.90 3.12
N ILE A 42 6.30 8.42 3.90
CA ILE A 42 6.61 7.52 5.02
C ILE A 42 7.09 6.14 4.56
N GLY A 43 6.71 5.71 3.35
CA GLY A 43 7.16 4.44 2.83
C GLY A 43 8.62 4.47 2.43
N GLU A 44 9.29 3.31 2.56
CA GLU A 44 10.68 3.16 2.18
C GLU A 44 10.81 3.13 0.64
N PRO A 45 11.65 4.00 0.05
CA PRO A 45 11.83 3.98 -1.41
C PRO A 45 12.52 2.71 -1.84
N LEU A 46 12.05 2.12 -2.94
CA LEU A 46 12.61 0.89 -3.49
C LEU A 46 13.61 1.21 -4.60
N LYS A 47 14.47 0.23 -4.89
CA LYS A 47 15.58 0.40 -5.84
C LYS A 47 15.45 -0.59 -6.99
N GLY A 48 16.33 -0.45 -7.99
CA GLY A 48 16.38 -1.37 -9.11
C GLY A 48 15.13 -1.31 -9.96
N ASN A 49 14.58 -2.48 -10.25
CA ASN A 49 13.38 -2.59 -11.09
C ASN A 49 12.15 -1.92 -10.47
N MET A 50 12.19 -1.67 -9.18
CA MET A 50 11.08 -1.07 -8.45
C MET A 50 11.33 0.40 -8.11
N ALA A 51 12.31 1.02 -8.75
CA ALA A 51 12.61 2.43 -8.51
C ALA A 51 11.38 3.29 -8.79
N GLY A 52 11.14 4.28 -7.92
CA GLY A 52 9.95 5.12 -8.02
C GLY A 52 8.78 4.61 -7.19
N GLN A 53 8.90 3.41 -6.66
CA GLN A 53 7.89 2.84 -5.79
C GLN A 53 8.35 2.90 -4.33
N ARG A 54 7.40 2.77 -3.42
CA ARG A 54 7.66 2.76 -1.98
C ARG A 54 6.94 1.60 -1.33
N SER A 55 7.42 1.18 -0.18
CA SER A 55 6.78 0.08 0.55
C SER A 55 6.62 0.41 2.02
N VAL A 56 5.57 -0.15 2.62
CA VAL A 56 5.37 -0.14 4.06
C VAL A 56 5.09 -1.56 4.51
N HIS A 57 5.54 -1.88 5.72
CA HIS A 57 5.26 -3.17 6.32
C HIS A 57 3.94 -3.13 7.08
N ILE A 58 3.16 -4.19 6.91
CA ILE A 58 1.92 -4.38 7.65
C ILE A 58 2.00 -5.79 8.21
N ARG A 59 2.69 -5.91 9.36
CA ARG A 59 3.05 -7.18 9.99
C ARG A 59 3.92 -7.99 9.02
N ASN A 60 3.50 -9.20 8.62
CA ASN A 60 4.28 -10.03 7.69
C ASN A 60 4.01 -9.72 6.23
N PHE A 61 3.22 -8.70 5.95
CA PHE A 61 2.87 -8.29 4.59
C PHE A 61 3.53 -6.98 4.24
N CYS A 62 3.62 -6.72 2.94
CA CYS A 62 4.11 -5.45 2.42
C CYS A 62 3.07 -4.85 1.49
N LEU A 63 2.91 -3.55 1.60
CA LEU A 63 2.08 -2.78 0.69
C LEU A 63 3.01 -1.92 -0.17
N ILE A 64 2.92 -2.09 -1.48
CA ILE A 64 3.74 -1.36 -2.45
C ILE A 64 2.85 -0.29 -3.09
N TYR A 65 3.37 0.92 -3.18
CA TYR A 65 2.64 2.02 -3.79
C TYR A 65 3.57 2.97 -4.50
N GLU A 66 2.99 3.83 -5.31
CA GLU A 66 3.72 4.93 -5.94
C GLU A 66 2.98 6.23 -5.71
N ILE A 67 3.72 7.34 -5.75
CA ILE A 67 3.17 8.66 -5.56
C ILE A 67 3.01 9.32 -6.93
N LEU A 68 1.80 9.75 -7.25
CA LEU A 68 1.50 10.46 -8.48
C LEU A 68 1.37 11.94 -8.11
N GLU A 69 2.51 12.64 -8.11
CA GLU A 69 2.58 14.02 -7.60
C GLU A 69 1.69 14.99 -8.37
N ASN A 70 1.64 14.86 -9.70
CA ASN A 70 0.84 15.78 -10.51
C ASN A 70 -0.66 15.65 -10.22
N GLU A 71 -1.08 14.47 -9.79
CA GLU A 71 -2.48 14.18 -9.52
C GLU A 71 -2.80 14.24 -8.03
N LYS A 72 -1.79 14.44 -7.21
CA LYS A 72 -1.92 14.39 -5.76
C LYS A 72 -2.60 13.10 -5.34
N ALA A 73 -2.09 11.98 -5.86
CA ALA A 73 -2.67 10.65 -5.61
C ALA A 73 -1.61 9.65 -5.21
N VAL A 74 -2.03 8.65 -4.46
CA VAL A 74 -1.21 7.48 -4.11
C VAL A 74 -1.87 6.29 -4.79
N LYS A 75 -1.11 5.59 -5.62
CA LYS A 75 -1.58 4.40 -6.32
C LYS A 75 -1.02 3.17 -5.65
N LEU A 76 -1.91 2.33 -5.12
CA LEU A 76 -1.50 1.06 -4.54
C LEU A 76 -1.22 0.08 -5.67
N LEU A 77 -0.07 -0.59 -5.59
CA LEU A 77 0.39 -1.47 -6.67
C LEU A 77 0.30 -2.94 -6.29
N ASP A 78 0.65 -3.28 -5.05
CA ASP A 78 0.69 -4.67 -4.64
C ASP A 78 0.53 -4.78 -3.12
N TYR A 79 -0.06 -5.88 -2.68
CA TYR A 79 -0.16 -6.21 -1.26
C TYR A 79 0.01 -7.71 -1.15
N ASP A 80 1.11 -8.15 -0.59
CA ASP A 80 1.38 -9.58 -0.47
C ASP A 80 2.34 -9.83 0.68
N HIS A 81 2.55 -11.10 0.95
CA HIS A 81 3.47 -11.53 1.97
C HIS A 81 4.88 -10.99 1.65
N HIS A 82 5.60 -10.60 2.68
CA HIS A 82 6.94 -10.02 2.53
C HIS A 82 7.86 -10.87 1.67
N ASP A 83 7.83 -12.19 1.85
CA ASP A 83 8.70 -13.10 1.10
C ASP A 83 8.41 -13.14 -0.40
N LYS A 84 7.21 -12.72 -0.81
CA LYS A 84 6.83 -12.74 -2.23
C LYS A 84 7.07 -11.42 -2.94
N VAL A 85 7.21 -10.33 -2.18
CA VAL A 85 7.32 -9.00 -2.76
C VAL A 85 8.78 -8.65 -3.09
N TYR A 86 9.71 -9.13 -2.29
CA TYR A 86 11.12 -8.81 -2.45
C TYR A 86 11.91 -9.98 -3.02
N TYR A 87 11.94 -10.09 -4.29
CA TYR A 87 12.82 -11.06 -4.94
C TYR A 87 13.92 -10.35 -5.64
#